data_7287c0739bc969a2235851b489e4fa11
#
_entry.id   7287c0739bc969a2235851b489e4fa11
#
_cell.length_a   1.000
_cell.length_b   1.000
_cell.length_c   1.000
_cell.angle_alpha   90.00
_cell.angle_beta   90.00
_cell.angle_gamma   90.00
#
_symmetry.space_group_name_H-M   'P 1'
#
loop_
_entity.id
_entity.type
_entity.pdbx_description
1 polymer ?
#
loop_
_entity_poly.entity_id
_entity_poly.type
_entity_poly.pdbx_seq_one_letter_code
_entity_poly.pdbx_strand_id
1 'polypeptide(L)'
;MYFRFFKIYAKGIQMSKKIKLIIFSAVSLLFLCGGFYLAADDDKTRHRERKRERHRGDDHYEGNLKQVNNPTYKEACGACHFVYQPELLPSGSWMKILTNLEDHFGETVELDDDSKRVISDYLKSNGAENSSAKRTVKIVRSLGNQSPLRITDIPYIREKHRKISSDVLKRKSIGSLSNCPACHKTAESGIYDDDNVIIPQ
;
A
#
# COMPACT_ATOMS: atom_id res chain seq x y z
N MET A 1 45.64 -7.80 2.13
CA MET A 1 46.35 -9.08 1.92
C MET A 1 47.13 -9.17 0.60
N TYR A 2 47.10 -8.14 -0.25
CA TYR A 2 47.78 -8.10 -1.56
C TYR A 2 49.20 -7.54 -1.54
N PHE A 3 49.64 -6.91 -0.47
CA PHE A 3 50.96 -6.25 -0.40
C PHE A 3 52.16 -7.21 -0.09
N ARG A 4 51.88 -8.44 0.29
CA ARG A 4 52.95 -9.42 0.64
C ARG A 4 53.46 -10.27 -0.54
N PHE A 5 52.68 -10.38 -1.61
CA PHE A 5 53.05 -11.20 -2.77
C PHE A 5 54.05 -10.52 -3.73
N PHE A 6 54.10 -9.19 -3.77
CA PHE A 6 55.00 -8.48 -4.69
C PHE A 6 56.45 -8.44 -4.26
N LYS A 7 56.74 -8.75 -2.99
CA LYS A 7 58.11 -8.71 -2.47
C LYS A 7 58.94 -9.96 -2.79
N ILE A 8 58.29 -11.06 -3.20
CA ILE A 8 58.98 -12.35 -3.47
C ILE A 8 59.47 -12.44 -4.92
N TYR A 9 58.85 -11.72 -5.86
CA TYR A 9 59.21 -11.79 -7.29
C TYR A 9 60.40 -10.88 -7.69
N ALA A 10 60.78 -9.94 -6.85
CA ALA A 10 61.81 -8.95 -7.18
C ALA A 10 63.24 -9.40 -6.88
N LYS A 11 63.46 -10.64 -6.40
CA LYS A 11 64.81 -11.10 -5.91
C LYS A 11 65.64 -11.83 -6.96
N GLY A 12 65.14 -12.03 -8.21
CA GLY A 12 65.83 -12.85 -9.21
C GLY A 12 66.21 -12.17 -10.52
N ILE A 13 65.77 -10.97 -10.82
CA ILE A 13 66.03 -10.35 -12.13
C ILE A 13 66.67 -8.97 -11.94
N GLN A 14 67.93 -8.88 -12.32
CA GLN A 14 68.68 -7.61 -12.33
C GLN A 14 68.26 -6.74 -13.53
N MET A 15 67.10 -6.08 -13.40
CA MET A 15 66.56 -5.24 -14.43
C MET A 15 67.17 -3.84 -14.41
N SER A 16 67.50 -3.28 -15.61
CA SER A 16 68.08 -1.96 -15.71
C SER A 16 67.13 -0.86 -15.16
N LYS A 17 67.70 0.26 -14.66
CA LYS A 17 66.91 1.35 -14.06
C LYS A 17 65.81 1.88 -15.00
N LYS A 18 66.06 1.88 -16.34
CA LYS A 18 65.11 2.31 -17.36
C LYS A 18 63.88 1.40 -17.46
N ILE A 19 64.07 0.05 -17.34
CA ILE A 19 62.95 -0.90 -17.41
C ILE A 19 62.11 -0.83 -16.13
N LYS A 20 62.68 -0.58 -14.97
CA LYS A 20 61.94 -0.36 -13.72
C LYS A 20 61.07 0.88 -13.79
N LEU A 21 61.57 1.98 -14.43
CA LEU A 21 60.80 3.20 -14.55
C LEU A 21 59.59 3.04 -15.49
N ILE A 22 59.75 2.31 -16.59
CA ILE A 22 58.66 2.04 -17.55
C ILE A 22 57.54 1.16 -16.91
N ILE A 23 57.91 0.16 -16.15
CA ILE A 23 56.95 -0.71 -15.45
C ILE A 23 56.17 0.08 -14.40
N PHE A 24 56.86 0.96 -13.64
CA PHE A 24 56.21 1.79 -12.64
C PHE A 24 55.22 2.80 -13.26
N SER A 25 55.57 3.40 -14.42
CA SER A 25 54.65 4.32 -15.08
C SER A 25 53.45 3.60 -15.70
N ALA A 26 53.60 2.41 -16.26
CA ALA A 26 52.52 1.62 -16.85
C ALA A 26 51.54 1.11 -15.77
N VAL A 27 52.01 0.68 -14.61
CA VAL A 27 51.18 0.25 -13.50
C VAL A 27 50.43 1.44 -12.87
N SER A 28 51.06 2.63 -12.79
CA SER A 28 50.39 3.86 -12.29
C SER A 28 49.29 4.31 -13.22
N LEU A 29 49.46 4.18 -14.55
CA LEU A 29 48.43 4.55 -15.54
C LEU A 29 47.21 3.60 -15.49
N LEU A 30 47.44 2.31 -15.26
CA LEU A 30 46.36 1.33 -15.12
C LEU A 30 45.54 1.53 -13.84
N PHE A 31 46.13 2.04 -12.77
CA PHE A 31 45.37 2.37 -11.54
C PHE A 31 44.56 3.64 -11.68
N LEU A 32 44.98 4.62 -12.50
CA LEU A 32 44.22 5.85 -12.74
C LEU A 32 43.05 5.62 -13.68
N CYS A 33 43.14 4.71 -14.66
CA CYS A 33 42.02 4.38 -15.55
C CYS A 33 41.03 3.39 -14.95
N GLY A 34 41.47 2.45 -14.06
CA GLY A 34 40.60 1.46 -13.42
C GLY A 34 39.72 2.01 -12.30
N GLY A 35 40.14 3.11 -11.65
CA GLY A 35 39.38 3.72 -10.55
C GLY A 35 38.11 4.46 -10.98
N PHE A 36 38.02 4.90 -12.23
CA PHE A 36 36.84 5.65 -12.73
C PHE A 36 35.69 4.77 -13.19
N TYR A 37 35.91 3.48 -13.51
CA TYR A 37 34.85 2.60 -13.99
C TYR A 37 34.05 1.93 -12.86
N LEU A 38 34.56 1.84 -11.65
CA LEU A 38 33.86 1.22 -10.52
C LEU A 38 32.96 2.19 -9.72
N ALA A 39 33.16 3.51 -9.87
CA ALA A 39 32.38 4.52 -9.15
C ALA A 39 31.09 4.93 -9.86
N ALA A 40 30.94 4.64 -11.16
CA ALA A 40 29.78 5.09 -11.96
C ALA A 40 28.57 4.17 -11.88
N ASP A 41 28.75 2.88 -11.50
CA ASP A 41 27.64 1.92 -11.41
C ASP A 41 26.98 1.89 -10.03
N ASP A 42 27.73 2.26 -8.98
CA ASP A 42 27.21 2.27 -7.61
C ASP A 42 26.25 3.46 -7.36
N ASP A 43 26.44 4.58 -8.07
CA ASP A 43 25.57 5.75 -7.92
C ASP A 43 24.20 5.55 -8.62
N LYS A 44 24.15 4.82 -9.73
CA LYS A 44 22.90 4.49 -10.42
C LYS A 44 22.04 3.49 -9.66
N THR A 45 22.66 2.52 -8.98
CA THR A 45 21.94 1.57 -8.13
C THR A 45 21.42 2.23 -6.87
N ARG A 46 22.21 3.06 -6.19
CA ARG A 46 21.78 3.86 -5.03
C ARG A 46 20.68 4.87 -5.38
N HIS A 47 20.75 5.51 -6.54
CA HIS A 47 19.68 6.40 -7.00
C HIS A 47 18.38 5.64 -7.33
N ARG A 48 18.45 4.43 -7.89
CA ARG A 48 17.29 3.57 -8.13
C ARG A 48 16.69 3.03 -6.85
N GLU A 49 17.50 2.65 -5.87
CA GLU A 49 17.04 2.20 -4.56
C GLU A 49 16.39 3.34 -3.76
N ARG A 50 17.02 4.51 -3.66
CA ARG A 50 16.42 5.71 -3.03
C ARG A 50 15.14 6.16 -3.70
N LYS A 51 15.00 5.98 -5.02
CA LYS A 51 13.77 6.30 -5.75
C LYS A 51 12.68 5.25 -5.48
N ARG A 52 13.05 3.97 -5.32
CA ARG A 52 12.13 2.90 -4.92
C ARG A 52 11.67 3.05 -3.48
N GLU A 53 12.56 3.43 -2.57
CA GLU A 53 12.24 3.67 -1.15
C GLU A 53 11.34 4.90 -0.97
N ARG A 54 11.59 6.01 -1.68
CA ARG A 54 10.69 7.17 -1.67
C ARG A 54 9.32 6.84 -2.24
N HIS A 55 9.24 6.13 -3.37
CA HIS A 55 7.95 5.70 -3.92
C HIS A 55 7.19 4.74 -2.98
N ARG A 56 7.92 3.89 -2.24
CA ARG A 56 7.31 2.99 -1.26
C ARG A 56 6.72 3.76 -0.07
N GLY A 57 7.44 4.74 0.47
CA GLY A 57 6.98 5.55 1.60
C GLY A 57 5.78 6.43 1.25
N ASP A 58 5.83 7.11 0.09
CA ASP A 58 4.76 8.02 -0.36
C ASP A 58 3.49 7.25 -0.79
N ASP A 59 3.65 6.05 -1.38
CA ASP A 59 2.51 5.22 -1.79
C ASP A 59 1.69 4.67 -0.61
N HIS A 60 2.33 4.41 0.53
CA HIS A 60 1.64 3.94 1.73
C HIS A 60 0.81 5.03 2.40
N TYR A 61 1.33 6.24 2.53
CA TYR A 61 0.62 7.33 3.22
C TYR A 61 -0.54 7.91 2.40
N GLU A 62 -0.39 8.04 1.08
CA GLU A 62 -1.44 8.56 0.19
C GLU A 62 -2.58 7.57 -0.09
N GLY A 63 -2.43 6.30 0.31
CA GLY A 63 -3.45 5.25 0.15
C GLY A 63 -4.47 5.15 1.26
N ASN A 64 -4.19 5.78 2.42
CA ASN A 64 -5.02 5.65 3.61
C ASN A 64 -6.32 6.44 3.48
N LEU A 65 -7.40 5.85 4.00
CA LEU A 65 -8.70 6.50 4.13
C LEU A 65 -8.76 7.27 5.44
N LYS A 66 -9.65 8.26 5.53
CA LYS A 66 -9.87 8.98 6.77
C LYS A 66 -10.50 8.05 7.80
N GLN A 67 -10.01 8.13 9.03
CA GLN A 67 -10.70 7.46 10.14
C GLN A 67 -12.11 8.04 10.30
N VAL A 68 -13.07 7.17 10.58
CA VAL A 68 -14.44 7.60 10.88
C VAL A 68 -14.44 8.44 12.14
N ASN A 69 -14.96 9.67 12.08
CA ASN A 69 -14.95 10.63 13.19
C ASN A 69 -16.35 11.13 13.61
N ASN A 70 -17.43 10.63 12.96
CA ASN A 70 -18.82 10.98 13.31
C ASN A 70 -19.33 9.99 14.37
N PRO A 71 -19.66 10.44 15.60
CA PRO A 71 -20.09 9.56 16.68
C PRO A 71 -21.46 8.92 16.40
N THR A 72 -22.43 9.68 15.85
CA THR A 72 -23.76 9.15 15.52
C THR A 72 -23.66 8.02 14.48
N TYR A 73 -22.82 8.20 13.45
CA TYR A 73 -22.59 7.15 12.46
C TYR A 73 -21.91 5.93 13.07
N LYS A 74 -20.92 6.14 13.96
CA LYS A 74 -20.24 5.03 14.67
C LYS A 74 -21.19 4.23 15.52
N GLU A 75 -22.01 4.90 16.31
CA GLU A 75 -22.96 4.26 17.23
C GLU A 75 -24.03 3.49 16.45
N ALA A 76 -24.72 4.15 15.51
CA ALA A 76 -25.82 3.57 14.78
C ALA A 76 -25.39 2.42 13.85
N CYS A 77 -24.35 2.62 13.04
CA CYS A 77 -23.95 1.63 12.05
C CYS A 77 -22.91 0.63 12.59
N GLY A 78 -22.24 0.96 13.69
CA GLY A 78 -21.28 0.09 14.35
C GLY A 78 -21.89 -0.92 15.32
N ALA A 79 -23.18 -0.84 15.59
CA ALA A 79 -23.86 -1.73 16.53
C ALA A 79 -23.85 -3.21 16.09
N CYS A 80 -23.86 -3.47 14.78
CA CYS A 80 -23.99 -4.82 14.23
C CYS A 80 -22.74 -5.30 13.47
N HIS A 81 -21.98 -4.39 12.86
CA HIS A 81 -20.81 -4.73 12.07
C HIS A 81 -19.74 -3.63 12.11
N PHE A 82 -18.61 -3.86 11.45
CA PHE A 82 -17.54 -2.89 11.30
C PHE A 82 -18.05 -1.60 10.65
N VAL A 83 -17.68 -0.45 11.23
CA VAL A 83 -18.04 0.87 10.68
C VAL A 83 -17.11 1.21 9.53
N TYR A 84 -17.64 1.16 8.32
CA TYR A 84 -16.87 1.42 7.12
C TYR A 84 -16.56 2.92 6.94
N GLN A 85 -15.38 3.22 6.43
CA GLN A 85 -15.06 4.59 6.01
C GLN A 85 -15.99 5.02 4.86
N PRO A 86 -16.58 6.22 4.91
CA PRO A 86 -17.44 6.72 3.84
C PRO A 86 -16.80 6.70 2.46
N GLU A 87 -15.49 6.88 2.40
CA GLU A 87 -14.67 6.87 1.18
C GLU A 87 -14.65 5.52 0.44
N LEU A 88 -15.20 4.45 1.03
CA LEU A 88 -15.28 3.13 0.41
C LEU A 88 -16.45 3.00 -0.57
N LEU A 89 -17.47 3.87 -0.51
CA LEU A 89 -18.59 3.88 -1.44
C LEU A 89 -18.89 5.31 -1.91
N PRO A 90 -19.42 5.50 -3.13
CA PRO A 90 -19.95 6.77 -3.57
C PRO A 90 -21.12 7.23 -2.68
N SER A 91 -21.30 8.54 -2.55
CA SER A 91 -22.41 9.12 -1.78
C SER A 91 -23.77 8.61 -2.27
N GLY A 92 -23.95 8.43 -3.58
CA GLY A 92 -25.16 7.85 -4.15
C GLY A 92 -25.45 6.43 -3.67
N SER A 93 -24.44 5.60 -3.44
CA SER A 93 -24.59 4.27 -2.83
C SER A 93 -25.01 4.35 -1.38
N TRP A 94 -24.39 5.23 -0.61
CA TRP A 94 -24.76 5.47 0.79
C TRP A 94 -26.21 5.94 0.93
N MET A 95 -26.64 6.85 0.05
CA MET A 95 -28.04 7.33 0.08
C MET A 95 -29.03 6.22 -0.23
N LYS A 96 -28.71 5.34 -1.19
CA LYS A 96 -29.57 4.16 -1.47
C LYS A 96 -29.66 3.23 -0.26
N ILE A 97 -28.57 3.02 0.46
CA ILE A 97 -28.57 2.23 1.71
C ILE A 97 -29.48 2.91 2.75
N LEU A 98 -29.31 4.20 2.99
CA LEU A 98 -30.09 4.94 3.99
C LEU A 98 -31.58 5.06 3.65
N THR A 99 -31.96 4.96 2.38
CA THR A 99 -33.39 4.95 1.98
C THR A 99 -34.04 3.58 2.13
N ASN A 100 -33.28 2.52 2.31
CA ASN A 100 -33.80 1.14 2.41
C ASN A 100 -33.34 0.45 3.70
N LEU A 101 -33.43 1.16 4.83
CA LEU A 101 -33.04 0.62 6.13
C LEU A 101 -34.03 -0.42 6.69
N GLU A 102 -35.27 -0.43 6.17
CA GLU A 102 -36.26 -1.46 6.50
C GLU A 102 -35.86 -2.85 5.98
N ASP A 103 -35.04 -2.88 4.92
CA ASP A 103 -34.42 -4.09 4.38
C ASP A 103 -32.92 -3.87 4.18
N HIS A 104 -32.19 -3.73 5.27
CA HIS A 104 -30.73 -3.60 5.23
C HIS A 104 -30.09 -4.98 5.13
N PHE A 105 -30.09 -5.54 3.93
CA PHE A 105 -29.55 -6.87 3.63
C PHE A 105 -30.21 -8.03 4.41
N GLY A 106 -31.52 -7.90 4.65
CA GLY A 106 -32.33 -8.87 5.38
C GLY A 106 -32.57 -8.53 6.85
N GLU A 107 -32.00 -7.43 7.32
CA GLU A 107 -32.17 -6.91 8.68
C GLU A 107 -32.90 -5.56 8.64
N THR A 108 -33.72 -5.27 9.64
CA THR A 108 -34.34 -3.96 9.80
C THR A 108 -33.49 -3.07 10.70
N VAL A 109 -33.16 -1.88 10.24
CA VAL A 109 -32.41 -0.87 11.00
C VAL A 109 -33.32 0.34 11.23
N GLU A 110 -33.60 0.64 12.49
CA GLU A 110 -34.37 1.81 12.89
C GLU A 110 -33.43 2.96 13.24
N LEU A 111 -33.67 4.11 12.66
CA LEU A 111 -33.00 5.38 12.96
C LEU A 111 -34.04 6.47 13.14
N ASP A 112 -33.90 7.30 14.16
CA ASP A 112 -34.64 8.54 14.27
C ASP A 112 -34.23 9.53 13.18
N ASP A 113 -35.12 10.49 12.88
CA ASP A 113 -34.93 11.44 11.80
C ASP A 113 -33.68 12.32 11.96
N ASP A 114 -33.32 12.69 13.20
CA ASP A 114 -32.13 13.50 13.45
C ASP A 114 -30.87 12.71 13.20
N SER A 115 -30.77 11.49 13.71
CA SER A 115 -29.66 10.58 13.43
C SER A 115 -29.53 10.29 11.94
N LYS A 116 -30.64 10.02 11.25
CA LYS A 116 -30.67 9.79 9.80
C LYS A 116 -30.15 11.00 9.01
N ARG A 117 -30.53 12.20 9.40
CA ARG A 117 -30.04 13.45 8.80
C ARG A 117 -28.54 13.62 9.01
N VAL A 118 -28.05 13.52 10.26
CA VAL A 118 -26.63 13.67 10.61
C VAL A 118 -25.76 12.65 9.85
N ILE A 119 -26.20 11.40 9.79
CA ILE A 119 -25.49 10.34 9.07
C ILE A 119 -25.50 10.59 7.56
N SER A 120 -26.67 11.00 7.00
CA SER A 120 -26.81 11.33 5.59
C SER A 120 -25.83 12.42 5.15
N ASP A 121 -25.79 13.53 5.90
CA ASP A 121 -24.90 14.65 5.60
C ASP A 121 -23.43 14.26 5.71
N TYR A 122 -23.07 13.48 6.72
CA TYR A 122 -21.72 12.96 6.90
C TYR A 122 -21.29 12.05 5.74
N LEU A 123 -22.12 11.09 5.34
CA LEU A 123 -21.82 10.15 4.26
C LEU A 123 -21.78 10.82 2.89
N LYS A 124 -22.68 11.80 2.63
CA LYS A 124 -22.64 12.62 1.41
C LYS A 124 -21.35 13.41 1.29
N SER A 125 -20.94 14.06 2.38
CA SER A 125 -19.78 14.95 2.37
C SER A 125 -18.44 14.18 2.30
N ASN A 126 -18.43 12.92 2.72
CA ASN A 126 -17.23 12.09 2.80
C ASN A 126 -17.26 10.86 1.88
N GLY A 127 -18.21 10.78 0.93
CA GLY A 127 -18.26 9.70 -0.05
C GLY A 127 -17.02 9.61 -0.94
N ALA A 128 -16.88 8.51 -1.63
CA ALA A 128 -15.68 8.18 -2.42
C ALA A 128 -15.28 9.28 -3.41
N GLU A 129 -16.24 9.92 -4.06
CA GLU A 129 -16.00 11.00 -5.02
C GLU A 129 -15.40 12.26 -4.41
N ASN A 130 -15.51 12.43 -3.09
CA ASN A 130 -14.99 13.58 -2.35
C ASN A 130 -13.60 13.34 -1.73
N SER A 131 -12.96 12.22 -2.06
CA SER A 131 -11.64 11.86 -1.54
C SER A 131 -10.57 11.81 -2.62
N SER A 132 -9.39 12.34 -2.31
CA SER A 132 -8.20 12.25 -3.15
C SER A 132 -7.29 11.06 -2.80
N ALA A 133 -7.64 10.24 -1.80
CA ALA A 133 -6.86 9.08 -1.43
C ALA A 133 -6.69 8.13 -2.63
N LYS A 134 -5.48 7.67 -2.91
CA LYS A 134 -5.18 6.81 -4.08
C LYS A 134 -6.08 5.57 -4.15
N ARG A 135 -6.41 4.99 -3.00
CA ARG A 135 -7.32 3.83 -2.92
C ARG A 135 -8.72 4.21 -3.41
N THR A 136 -9.26 5.32 -2.93
CA THR A 136 -10.58 5.81 -3.30
C THR A 136 -10.66 6.16 -4.78
N VAL A 137 -9.62 6.79 -5.34
CA VAL A 137 -9.53 7.06 -6.78
C VAL A 137 -9.60 5.77 -7.60
N LYS A 138 -8.92 4.69 -7.15
CA LYS A 138 -9.00 3.37 -7.80
C LYS A 138 -10.41 2.75 -7.68
N ILE A 139 -11.05 2.91 -6.53
CA ILE A 139 -12.44 2.48 -6.31
C ILE A 139 -13.36 3.18 -7.31
N VAL A 140 -13.41 4.52 -7.31
CA VAL A 140 -14.26 5.32 -8.19
C VAL A 140 -14.04 4.98 -9.65
N ARG A 141 -12.77 4.90 -10.07
CA ARG A 141 -12.43 4.52 -11.46
C ARG A 141 -12.94 3.13 -11.84
N SER A 142 -12.90 2.17 -10.92
CA SER A 142 -13.35 0.80 -11.18
C SER A 142 -14.87 0.68 -11.28
N LEU A 143 -15.59 1.60 -10.67
CA LEU A 143 -17.06 1.60 -10.66
C LEU A 143 -17.68 2.06 -11.98
N GLY A 144 -17.00 2.94 -12.72
CA GLY A 144 -17.65 3.61 -13.87
C GLY A 144 -18.95 4.29 -13.42
N ASN A 145 -20.08 3.84 -13.98
CA ASN A 145 -21.41 4.36 -13.64
C ASN A 145 -22.16 3.50 -12.61
N GLN A 146 -21.50 2.51 -11.99
CA GLN A 146 -22.15 1.61 -11.03
C GLN A 146 -22.29 2.29 -9.65
N SER A 147 -23.36 1.94 -8.95
CA SER A 147 -23.60 2.36 -7.56
C SER A 147 -23.92 1.14 -6.71
N PRO A 148 -22.92 0.30 -6.38
CA PRO A 148 -23.13 -0.91 -5.60
C PRO A 148 -23.57 -0.56 -4.17
N LEU A 149 -24.37 -1.43 -3.57
CA LEU A 149 -24.75 -1.32 -2.15
C LEU A 149 -23.75 -2.01 -1.22
N ARG A 150 -22.95 -2.92 -1.76
CA ARG A 150 -21.94 -3.65 -0.97
C ARG A 150 -20.53 -3.23 -1.41
N ILE A 151 -19.67 -2.93 -0.44
CA ILE A 151 -18.26 -2.63 -0.70
C ILE A 151 -17.56 -3.80 -1.40
N THR A 152 -17.97 -5.03 -1.07
CA THR A 152 -17.45 -6.27 -1.66
C THR A 152 -17.84 -6.46 -3.13
N ASP A 153 -18.81 -5.69 -3.65
CA ASP A 153 -19.22 -5.75 -5.06
C ASP A 153 -18.41 -4.79 -5.95
N ILE A 154 -17.62 -3.91 -5.36
CA ILE A 154 -16.74 -2.99 -6.08
C ILE A 154 -15.69 -3.77 -6.87
N PRO A 155 -15.55 -3.55 -8.20
CA PRO A 155 -14.61 -4.31 -9.02
C PRO A 155 -13.17 -4.27 -8.52
N TYR A 156 -12.68 -3.12 -8.06
CA TYR A 156 -11.36 -2.99 -7.46
C TYR A 156 -11.18 -3.85 -6.20
N ILE A 157 -12.18 -3.89 -5.31
CA ILE A 157 -12.15 -4.69 -4.08
C ILE A 157 -12.17 -6.19 -4.43
N ARG A 158 -13.05 -6.61 -5.35
CA ARG A 158 -13.12 -8.00 -5.82
C ARG A 158 -11.81 -8.47 -6.42
N GLU A 159 -11.16 -7.64 -7.24
CA GLU A 159 -9.88 -7.99 -7.86
C GLU A 159 -8.78 -8.15 -6.80
N LYS A 160 -8.72 -7.28 -5.79
CA LYS A 160 -7.75 -7.39 -4.69
C LYS A 160 -7.93 -8.68 -3.88
N HIS A 161 -9.13 -9.17 -3.74
CA HIS A 161 -9.46 -10.35 -2.93
C HIS A 161 -9.68 -11.65 -3.74
N ARG A 162 -9.50 -11.63 -5.07
CA ARG A 162 -9.79 -12.76 -5.97
C ARG A 162 -9.05 -14.06 -5.66
N LYS A 163 -7.93 -13.97 -4.93
CA LYS A 163 -7.10 -15.14 -4.55
C LYS A 163 -7.55 -15.79 -3.24
N ILE A 164 -8.48 -15.19 -2.50
CA ILE A 164 -8.99 -15.75 -1.24
C ILE A 164 -10.06 -16.77 -1.59
N SER A 165 -9.86 -18.03 -1.19
CA SER A 165 -10.82 -19.09 -1.44
C SER A 165 -12.06 -18.96 -0.55
N SER A 166 -13.19 -19.52 -1.01
CA SER A 166 -14.43 -19.57 -0.23
C SER A 166 -14.26 -20.26 1.13
N ASP A 167 -13.38 -21.27 1.21
CA ASP A 167 -13.15 -22.01 2.46
C ASP A 167 -12.42 -21.16 3.51
N VAL A 168 -11.55 -20.26 3.07
CA VAL A 168 -10.92 -19.26 3.95
C VAL A 168 -11.99 -18.31 4.49
N LEU A 169 -12.89 -17.81 3.64
CA LEU A 169 -13.96 -16.89 4.07
C LEU A 169 -14.99 -17.53 5.01
N LYS A 170 -15.19 -18.85 4.94
CA LYS A 170 -16.10 -19.59 5.85
C LYS A 170 -15.53 -19.86 7.24
N ARG A 171 -14.24 -19.58 7.49
CA ARG A 171 -13.65 -19.74 8.82
C ARG A 171 -14.40 -18.87 9.83
N LYS A 172 -14.68 -19.39 11.03
CA LYS A 172 -15.35 -18.64 12.10
C LYS A 172 -14.63 -17.35 12.48
N SER A 173 -13.30 -17.34 12.34
CA SER A 173 -12.43 -16.18 12.59
C SER A 173 -12.60 -15.08 11.55
N ILE A 174 -13.23 -15.34 10.40
CA ILE A 174 -13.43 -14.41 9.30
C ILE A 174 -14.92 -14.17 9.06
N GLY A 175 -15.69 -15.22 8.81
CA GLY A 175 -17.14 -15.19 8.60
C GLY A 175 -17.56 -14.73 7.21
N SER A 176 -17.04 -13.60 6.73
CA SER A 176 -17.35 -13.07 5.40
C SER A 176 -16.30 -12.10 4.87
N LEU A 177 -16.32 -11.82 3.58
CA LEU A 177 -15.44 -10.83 2.94
C LEU A 177 -15.72 -9.39 3.43
N SER A 178 -16.90 -9.12 3.97
CA SER A 178 -17.25 -7.81 4.54
C SER A 178 -16.64 -7.56 5.93
N ASN A 179 -16.11 -8.59 6.61
CA ASN A 179 -15.42 -8.44 7.87
C ASN A 179 -13.96 -8.01 7.67
N CYS A 180 -13.76 -6.77 7.21
CA CYS A 180 -12.44 -6.22 6.91
C CYS A 180 -11.44 -6.34 8.08
N PRO A 181 -11.80 -6.06 9.36
CA PRO A 181 -10.88 -6.14 10.50
C PRO A 181 -10.39 -7.56 10.80
N ALA A 182 -11.08 -8.60 10.30
CA ALA A 182 -10.60 -9.96 10.47
C ALA A 182 -9.20 -10.15 9.90
N CYS A 183 -8.93 -9.56 8.73
CA CYS A 183 -7.65 -9.65 8.04
C CYS A 183 -6.85 -8.33 8.08
N HIS A 184 -7.51 -7.18 7.99
CA HIS A 184 -6.91 -5.85 8.03
C HIS A 184 -6.97 -5.27 9.45
N LYS A 185 -5.98 -5.57 10.27
CA LYS A 185 -5.96 -5.16 11.70
C LYS A 185 -5.96 -3.64 11.91
N THR A 186 -5.58 -2.89 10.89
CA THR A 186 -5.55 -1.41 10.88
C THR A 186 -6.75 -0.78 10.18
N ALA A 187 -7.79 -1.56 9.84
CA ALA A 187 -8.97 -1.10 9.12
C ALA A 187 -9.71 0.06 9.82
N GLU A 188 -9.80 0.05 11.15
CA GLU A 188 -10.42 1.13 11.92
C GLU A 188 -9.73 2.49 11.72
N SER A 189 -8.43 2.47 11.50
CA SER A 189 -7.63 3.65 11.18
C SER A 189 -7.65 4.02 9.69
N GLY A 190 -8.43 3.32 8.87
CA GLY A 190 -8.49 3.55 7.42
C GLY A 190 -7.30 3.00 6.64
N ILE A 191 -6.46 2.17 7.26
CA ILE A 191 -5.24 1.61 6.67
C ILE A 191 -5.50 0.18 6.19
N TYR A 192 -5.33 -0.04 4.89
CA TYR A 192 -5.59 -1.31 4.20
C TYR A 192 -4.38 -1.78 3.37
N ASP A 193 -3.18 -1.62 3.90
CA ASP A 193 -1.96 -1.98 3.19
C ASP A 193 -1.83 -3.50 3.04
N ASP A 194 -1.41 -3.93 1.87
CA ASP A 194 -1.24 -5.35 1.54
C ASP A 194 -0.19 -6.02 2.45
N ASP A 195 0.81 -5.25 2.91
CA ASP A 195 1.89 -5.74 3.78
C ASP A 195 1.42 -6.01 5.23
N ASN A 196 0.27 -5.48 5.65
CA ASN A 196 -0.29 -5.61 7.00
C ASN A 196 -1.44 -6.63 7.06
N VAL A 197 -1.67 -7.41 6.01
CA VAL A 197 -2.76 -8.40 5.96
C VAL A 197 -2.36 -9.65 6.73
N ILE A 198 -3.20 -10.05 7.69
CA ILE A 198 -3.06 -11.30 8.45
C ILE A 198 -4.32 -12.11 8.27
N ILE A 199 -4.26 -13.19 7.51
CA ILE A 199 -5.40 -14.11 7.31
C ILE A 199 -5.45 -15.09 8.51
N PRO A 200 -6.50 -15.03 9.36
CA PRO A 200 -6.62 -15.93 10.52
C PRO A 200 -6.78 -17.39 10.09
N GLN A 201 -6.29 -18.30 10.92
CA GLN A 201 -6.47 -19.75 10.75
C GLN A 201 -7.87 -20.18 11.13
#